data_718ae17e6868cfeafacf8e392207a56b
#
_entry.id   718ae17e6868cfeafacf8e392207a56b
#
_cell.length_a   1.000
_cell.length_b   1.000
_cell.length_c   1.000
_cell.angle_alpha   90.00
_cell.angle_beta   90.00
_cell.angle_gamma   90.00
#
_symmetry.space_group_name_H-M   'P 1'
#
loop_
_entity.id
_entity.type
_entity.pdbx_description
1 polymer ?
#
loop_
_entity_poly.entity_id
_entity_poly.type
_entity_poly.pdbx_seq_one_letter_code
_entity_poly.pdbx_strand_id
1 'polypeptide(L)'
;RMQEEKIRTFHPDVFGLFEAKVRRNAIGLSKYCGIENKGRVNTYAFDSSRPFPNNVVADGSVDIVVTSPPYGDSRTTVAYGQFSRWANEWFGFEHAKTLDNYLMGGKTAREVLFETSSIKTELEAIRNLDKKRDLEVVSFLNDYNASIRNVARKLRRGGRVCYVVGNRTVKGIQISLDYFTAEMFEQNGFQHEITIVRAIPNKRMPSKTSPTNEKGKKVSTMVKEYIVIMTKR
;
A
#
# COMPACT_ATOMS: atom_id res chain seq x y z
N ARG A 1 8.10 15.19 -15.58
CA ARG A 1 7.78 15.50 -16.98
C ARG A 1 9.03 15.29 -17.83
N MET A 2 8.86 14.70 -19.00
CA MET A 2 9.94 14.56 -19.98
C MET A 2 10.22 15.94 -20.57
N GLN A 3 11.50 16.27 -20.86
CA GLN A 3 11.86 17.52 -21.51
C GLN A 3 11.33 17.53 -22.95
N GLU A 4 10.96 18.69 -23.48
CA GLU A 4 10.34 18.81 -24.82
C GLU A 4 11.18 18.16 -25.92
N GLU A 5 12.49 18.33 -25.87
CA GLU A 5 13.43 17.72 -26.82
C GLU A 5 13.37 16.19 -26.80
N LYS A 6 13.23 15.60 -25.62
CA LYS A 6 13.04 14.15 -25.47
C LYS A 6 11.68 13.66 -25.94
N ILE A 7 10.63 14.50 -25.86
CA ILE A 7 9.31 14.15 -26.37
C ILE A 7 9.34 14.05 -27.90
N ARG A 8 10.04 14.97 -28.56
CA ARG A 8 10.15 14.98 -30.02
C ARG A 8 10.90 13.77 -30.60
N THR A 9 11.84 13.21 -29.83
CA THR A 9 12.65 12.04 -30.22
C THR A 9 12.13 10.72 -29.64
N PHE A 10 11.03 10.77 -28.85
CA PHE A 10 10.47 9.59 -28.22
C PHE A 10 9.52 8.87 -29.17
N HIS A 11 10.05 7.90 -29.91
CA HIS A 11 9.30 7.02 -30.80
C HIS A 11 9.44 5.57 -30.34
N PRO A 12 8.72 5.16 -29.27
CA PRO A 12 8.82 3.79 -28.76
C PRO A 12 8.20 2.82 -29.79
N ASP A 13 8.86 1.71 -30.02
CA ASP A 13 8.25 0.55 -30.68
C ASP A 13 7.24 -0.10 -29.75
N VAL A 14 6.01 0.41 -29.76
CA VAL A 14 4.95 -0.04 -28.85
C VAL A 14 4.59 -1.51 -29.09
N PHE A 15 4.51 -1.92 -30.36
CA PHE A 15 4.15 -3.29 -30.70
C PHE A 15 5.24 -4.29 -30.35
N GLY A 16 6.51 -4.00 -30.63
CA GLY A 16 7.63 -4.85 -30.24
C GLY A 16 7.78 -4.95 -28.72
N LEU A 17 7.60 -3.85 -27.99
CA LEU A 17 7.59 -3.87 -26.52
C LEU A 17 6.43 -4.69 -25.94
N PHE A 18 5.25 -4.59 -26.54
CA PHE A 18 4.09 -5.37 -26.14
C PHE A 18 4.31 -6.87 -26.43
N GLU A 19 4.75 -7.21 -27.62
CA GLU A 19 5.05 -8.60 -28.01
C GLU A 19 6.10 -9.23 -27.08
N ALA A 20 7.21 -8.53 -26.82
CA ALA A 20 8.24 -9.00 -25.91
C ALA A 20 7.68 -9.26 -24.49
N LYS A 21 6.76 -8.40 -24.03
CA LYS A 21 6.09 -8.59 -22.75
C LYS A 21 5.17 -9.79 -22.73
N VAL A 22 4.37 -9.97 -23.78
CA VAL A 22 3.47 -11.13 -23.94
C VAL A 22 4.27 -12.43 -23.97
N ARG A 23 5.32 -12.52 -24.78
CA ARG A 23 6.19 -13.71 -24.86
C ARG A 23 6.79 -14.07 -23.51
N ARG A 24 7.33 -13.08 -22.78
CA ARG A 24 7.87 -13.29 -21.43
C ARG A 24 6.82 -13.83 -20.46
N ASN A 25 5.62 -13.25 -20.48
CA ASN A 25 4.52 -13.66 -19.60
C ASN A 25 4.00 -15.05 -19.98
N ALA A 26 3.91 -15.38 -21.27
CA ALA A 26 3.50 -16.69 -21.76
C ALA A 26 4.46 -17.80 -21.30
N ILE A 27 5.79 -17.55 -21.38
CA ILE A 27 6.80 -18.47 -20.87
C ILE A 27 6.63 -18.70 -19.35
N GLY A 28 6.43 -17.62 -18.58
CA GLY A 28 6.20 -17.72 -17.13
C GLY A 28 4.93 -18.50 -16.81
N LEU A 29 3.84 -18.23 -17.52
CA LEU A 29 2.57 -18.92 -17.35
C LEU A 29 2.68 -20.42 -17.72
N SER A 30 3.34 -20.75 -18.83
CA SER A 30 3.59 -22.14 -19.25
C SER A 30 4.34 -22.91 -18.17
N LYS A 31 5.40 -22.32 -17.59
CA LYS A 31 6.13 -22.93 -16.47
C LYS A 31 5.23 -23.15 -15.26
N TYR A 32 4.44 -22.15 -14.89
CA TYR A 32 3.48 -22.26 -13.78
C TYR A 32 2.43 -23.34 -14.06
N CYS A 33 1.91 -23.41 -15.28
CA CYS A 33 0.94 -24.43 -15.69
C CYS A 33 1.51 -25.86 -15.68
N GLY A 34 2.81 -26.03 -15.81
CA GLY A 34 3.51 -27.32 -15.70
C GLY A 34 3.74 -27.81 -14.26
N ILE A 35 3.46 -26.97 -13.22
CA ILE A 35 3.62 -27.40 -11.83
C ILE A 35 2.47 -28.33 -11.45
N GLU A 36 2.82 -29.52 -10.91
CA GLU A 36 1.86 -30.43 -10.31
C GLU A 36 1.38 -29.91 -8.94
N ASN A 37 0.22 -30.40 -8.48
CA ASN A 37 -0.35 -30.10 -7.15
C ASN A 37 -0.59 -28.58 -6.90
N LYS A 38 -1.18 -27.90 -7.87
CA LYS A 38 -1.61 -26.51 -7.68
C LYS A 38 -2.74 -26.42 -6.67
N GLY A 39 -2.59 -25.50 -5.72
CA GLY A 39 -3.65 -25.14 -4.79
C GLY A 39 -4.86 -24.53 -5.53
N ARG A 40 -6.02 -24.57 -4.89
CA ARG A 40 -7.21 -23.87 -5.37
C ARG A 40 -7.04 -22.36 -5.17
N VAL A 41 -7.26 -21.59 -6.22
CA VAL A 41 -7.17 -20.11 -6.18
C VAL A 41 -8.55 -19.52 -6.45
N ASN A 42 -8.97 -18.60 -5.58
CA ASN A 42 -10.16 -17.78 -5.77
C ASN A 42 -9.75 -16.30 -5.73
N THR A 43 -10.33 -15.49 -6.59
CA THR A 43 -10.06 -14.05 -6.64
C THR A 43 -11.35 -13.28 -6.42
N TYR A 44 -11.30 -12.32 -5.51
CA TYR A 44 -12.44 -11.49 -5.15
C TYR A 44 -12.07 -10.01 -5.23
N ALA A 45 -12.96 -9.18 -5.78
CA ALA A 45 -12.83 -7.73 -5.76
C ALA A 45 -13.66 -7.16 -4.59
N PHE A 46 -13.01 -6.52 -3.62
CA PHE A 46 -13.68 -5.87 -2.52
C PHE A 46 -12.81 -4.77 -1.87
N ASP A 47 -13.45 -3.88 -1.15
CA ASP A 47 -12.78 -2.86 -0.35
C ASP A 47 -12.46 -3.43 1.04
N SER A 48 -11.19 -3.62 1.36
CA SER A 48 -10.74 -4.20 2.63
C SER A 48 -11.04 -3.34 3.85
N SER A 49 -11.30 -2.04 3.68
CA SER A 49 -11.73 -1.15 4.77
C SER A 49 -13.18 -1.41 5.19
N ARG A 50 -13.94 -2.17 4.40
CA ARG A 50 -15.32 -2.57 4.67
C ARG A 50 -15.41 -4.02 5.14
N PRO A 51 -16.47 -4.40 5.89
CA PRO A 51 -16.66 -5.79 6.31
C PRO A 51 -16.72 -6.73 5.11
N PHE A 52 -15.87 -7.75 5.11
CA PHE A 52 -15.85 -8.76 4.07
C PHE A 52 -16.97 -9.79 4.29
N PRO A 53 -17.76 -10.15 3.26
CA PRO A 53 -18.88 -11.07 3.39
C PRO A 53 -18.46 -12.44 3.95
N ASN A 54 -19.15 -12.92 5.00
CA ASN A 54 -18.79 -14.13 5.71
C ASN A 54 -19.07 -15.41 4.89
N ASN A 55 -19.99 -15.33 3.94
CA ASN A 55 -20.29 -16.41 3.00
C ASN A 55 -19.22 -16.60 1.92
N VAL A 56 -18.30 -15.64 1.75
CA VAL A 56 -17.18 -15.73 0.81
C VAL A 56 -15.92 -16.22 1.52
N VAL A 57 -15.56 -15.60 2.63
CA VAL A 57 -14.50 -16.05 3.54
C VAL A 57 -15.04 -16.00 4.96
N ALA A 58 -15.22 -17.14 5.59
CA ALA A 58 -15.77 -17.22 6.95
C ALA A 58 -14.81 -16.59 7.98
N ASP A 59 -15.35 -16.03 9.06
CA ASP A 59 -14.56 -15.56 10.18
C ASP A 59 -13.79 -16.74 10.80
N GLY A 60 -12.54 -16.53 11.15
CA GLY A 60 -11.68 -17.56 11.74
C GLY A 60 -11.29 -18.71 10.80
N SER A 61 -11.37 -18.55 9.48
CA SER A 61 -11.05 -19.60 8.50
C SER A 61 -9.69 -19.47 7.83
N VAL A 62 -9.03 -18.34 7.97
CA VAL A 62 -7.77 -18.04 7.27
C VAL A 62 -6.57 -18.41 8.15
N ASP A 63 -5.64 -19.18 7.62
CA ASP A 63 -4.41 -19.59 8.29
C ASP A 63 -3.34 -18.51 8.27
N ILE A 64 -3.17 -17.86 7.13
CA ILE A 64 -2.12 -16.86 6.92
C ILE A 64 -2.57 -15.76 5.96
N VAL A 65 -2.15 -14.53 6.26
CA VAL A 65 -2.27 -13.38 5.37
C VAL A 65 -0.88 -12.83 5.09
N VAL A 66 -0.52 -12.72 3.81
CA VAL A 66 0.72 -12.10 3.36
C VAL A 66 0.36 -10.98 2.40
N THR A 67 0.71 -9.75 2.76
CA THR A 67 0.33 -8.58 1.95
C THR A 67 1.30 -7.42 2.11
N SER A 68 1.25 -6.50 1.15
CA SER A 68 1.90 -5.19 1.21
C SER A 68 0.83 -4.13 1.00
N PRO A 69 0.22 -3.61 2.07
CA PRO A 69 -0.77 -2.54 1.96
C PRO A 69 -0.12 -1.26 1.43
N PRO A 70 -0.90 -0.26 1.00
CA PRO A 70 -0.35 1.06 0.67
C PRO A 70 0.43 1.64 1.87
N TYR A 71 1.57 2.30 1.59
CA TYR A 71 2.39 2.92 2.65
C TYR A 71 1.96 4.35 2.98
N GLY A 72 0.79 4.76 2.55
CA GLY A 72 0.20 6.06 2.76
C GLY A 72 -0.94 6.35 1.79
N ASP A 73 -1.53 7.53 1.91
CA ASP A 73 -2.68 7.94 1.11
C ASP A 73 -2.40 7.91 -0.40
N SER A 74 -3.42 7.55 -1.17
CA SER A 74 -3.33 7.38 -2.62
C SER A 74 -3.17 8.69 -3.41
N ARG A 75 -3.46 9.84 -2.79
CA ARG A 75 -3.44 11.14 -3.47
C ARG A 75 -2.10 11.83 -3.44
N THR A 76 -1.36 11.68 -2.35
CA THR A 76 -0.14 12.46 -2.12
C THR A 76 1.11 11.61 -1.93
N THR A 77 0.96 10.37 -1.46
CA THR A 77 2.10 9.49 -1.18
C THR A 77 2.44 8.62 -2.37
N VAL A 78 1.46 7.92 -2.92
CA VAL A 78 1.61 7.11 -4.13
C VAL A 78 0.41 7.38 -5.01
N ALA A 79 0.53 8.33 -5.91
CA ALA A 79 -0.53 8.66 -6.86
C ALA A 79 -0.67 7.54 -7.90
N TYR A 80 -1.23 6.40 -7.48
CA TYR A 80 -1.42 5.23 -8.34
C TYR A 80 -2.19 5.58 -9.61
N GLY A 81 -3.22 6.42 -9.52
CA GLY A 81 -3.98 6.90 -10.65
C GLY A 81 -3.14 7.66 -11.67
N GLN A 82 -2.05 8.31 -11.26
CA GLN A 82 -1.15 8.99 -12.18
C GLN A 82 -0.52 8.04 -13.21
N PHE A 83 -0.27 6.79 -12.81
CA PHE A 83 0.37 5.79 -13.66
C PHE A 83 -0.62 4.82 -14.31
N SER A 84 -1.75 4.55 -13.68
CA SER A 84 -2.74 3.56 -14.14
C SER A 84 -3.95 4.16 -14.87
N ARG A 85 -4.17 5.47 -14.77
CA ARG A 85 -5.36 6.15 -15.31
C ARG A 85 -5.62 5.82 -16.79
N TRP A 86 -4.61 5.99 -17.63
CA TRP A 86 -4.73 5.73 -19.07
C TRP A 86 -5.08 4.27 -19.39
N ALA A 87 -4.46 3.33 -18.67
CA ALA A 87 -4.78 1.92 -18.83
C ALA A 87 -6.21 1.62 -18.37
N ASN A 88 -6.63 2.18 -17.24
CA ASN A 88 -7.98 2.00 -16.71
C ASN A 88 -9.05 2.61 -17.64
N GLU A 89 -8.78 3.81 -18.21
CA GLU A 89 -9.67 4.43 -19.20
C GLU A 89 -9.74 3.60 -20.49
N TRP A 90 -8.60 3.07 -20.95
CA TRP A 90 -8.54 2.19 -22.12
C TRP A 90 -9.39 0.92 -21.94
N PHE A 91 -9.35 0.34 -20.73
CA PHE A 91 -10.16 -0.85 -20.41
C PHE A 91 -11.62 -0.52 -20.07
N GLY A 92 -12.03 0.74 -20.11
CA GLY A 92 -13.41 1.16 -19.83
C GLY A 92 -13.82 1.01 -18.37
N PHE A 93 -12.89 1.01 -17.43
CA PHE A 93 -13.22 0.90 -16.01
C PHE A 93 -13.96 2.16 -15.55
N GLU A 94 -15.05 1.93 -14.83
CA GLU A 94 -15.78 3.01 -14.16
C GLU A 94 -14.83 3.75 -13.19
N HIS A 95 -15.02 5.06 -13.10
CA HIS A 95 -14.22 5.91 -12.20
C HIS A 95 -12.72 5.94 -12.47
N ALA A 96 -12.23 5.49 -13.64
CA ALA A 96 -10.79 5.46 -13.97
C ALA A 96 -10.06 6.77 -13.67
N LYS A 97 -10.72 7.93 -13.91
CA LYS A 97 -10.17 9.28 -13.65
C LYS A 97 -10.11 9.66 -12.17
N THR A 98 -10.97 9.07 -11.35
CA THR A 98 -11.17 9.45 -9.95
C THR A 98 -10.89 8.32 -8.98
N LEU A 99 -10.26 7.23 -9.46
CA LEU A 99 -10.00 6.02 -8.69
C LEU A 99 -9.28 6.31 -7.36
N ASP A 100 -8.33 7.25 -7.37
CA ASP A 100 -7.60 7.64 -6.15
C ASP A 100 -8.50 8.13 -5.01
N ASN A 101 -9.71 8.63 -5.31
CA ASN A 101 -10.68 9.06 -4.30
C ASN A 101 -11.37 7.87 -3.60
N TYR A 102 -11.29 6.68 -4.17
CA TYR A 102 -11.90 5.44 -3.65
C TYR A 102 -10.89 4.52 -2.96
N LEU A 103 -9.60 4.84 -3.06
CA LEU A 103 -8.53 4.10 -2.39
C LEU A 103 -8.32 4.62 -0.96
N MET A 104 -7.54 3.88 -0.16
CA MET A 104 -7.24 4.24 1.23
C MET A 104 -6.72 5.69 1.34
N GLY A 105 -7.34 6.47 2.21
CA GLY A 105 -7.01 7.89 2.39
C GLY A 105 -7.46 8.80 1.26
N GLY A 106 -8.27 8.31 0.32
CA GLY A 106 -8.75 9.08 -0.83
C GLY A 106 -9.73 10.21 -0.46
N LYS A 107 -10.44 10.06 0.66
CA LYS A 107 -11.35 11.09 1.21
C LYS A 107 -10.74 11.61 2.51
N THR A 108 -10.68 12.92 2.67
CA THR A 108 -10.14 13.54 3.89
C THR A 108 -11.03 13.22 5.09
N ALA A 109 -10.44 12.67 6.15
CA ALA A 109 -11.13 12.38 7.40
C ALA A 109 -11.56 13.67 8.12
N ARG A 110 -12.60 13.57 8.94
CA ARG A 110 -13.04 14.64 9.84
C ARG A 110 -12.54 14.43 11.26
N GLU A 111 -12.27 13.17 11.63
CA GLU A 111 -11.88 12.76 12.97
C GLU A 111 -10.97 11.54 12.94
N VAL A 112 -10.33 11.27 14.07
CA VAL A 112 -9.50 10.06 14.28
C VAL A 112 -10.41 8.95 14.79
N LEU A 113 -10.40 7.79 14.13
CA LEU A 113 -11.21 6.61 14.44
C LEU A 113 -10.40 5.45 15.03
N PHE A 114 -9.24 5.74 15.61
CA PHE A 114 -8.35 4.77 16.25
C PHE A 114 -7.66 5.41 17.46
N GLU A 115 -7.21 4.58 18.37
CA GLU A 115 -6.30 5.00 19.44
C GLU A 115 -4.91 4.45 19.12
N THR A 116 -3.89 5.26 19.36
CA THR A 116 -2.50 4.88 19.15
C THR A 116 -1.57 5.55 20.16
N SER A 117 -0.61 4.79 20.65
CA SER A 117 0.53 5.29 21.42
C SER A 117 1.79 5.34 20.58
N SER A 118 1.91 4.43 19.61
CA SER A 118 3.14 4.21 18.84
C SER A 118 3.52 5.35 17.89
N ILE A 119 2.53 6.13 17.41
CA ILE A 119 2.75 7.24 16.46
C ILE A 119 2.06 8.54 16.91
N LYS A 120 1.65 8.63 18.18
CA LYS A 120 0.95 9.79 18.71
C LYS A 120 1.76 11.08 18.57
N THR A 121 3.02 11.05 18.92
CA THR A 121 3.94 12.19 18.85
C THR A 121 4.12 12.67 17.42
N GLU A 122 4.25 11.77 16.46
CA GLU A 122 4.39 12.10 15.05
C GLU A 122 3.12 12.77 14.51
N LEU A 123 1.94 12.27 14.87
CA LEU A 123 0.67 12.89 14.45
C LEU A 123 0.49 14.28 15.06
N GLU A 124 0.79 14.46 16.35
CA GLU A 124 0.75 15.77 17.00
C GLU A 124 1.70 16.77 16.35
N ALA A 125 2.92 16.34 16.02
CA ALA A 125 3.90 17.17 15.36
C ALA A 125 3.46 17.57 13.94
N ILE A 126 2.87 16.64 13.17
CA ILE A 126 2.32 16.94 11.83
C ILE A 126 1.15 17.92 11.95
N ARG A 127 0.24 17.71 12.90
CA ARG A 127 -0.91 18.58 13.17
C ARG A 127 -0.51 20.01 13.49
N ASN A 128 0.54 20.19 14.29
CA ASN A 128 1.08 21.51 14.64
C ASN A 128 1.70 22.22 13.43
N LEU A 129 2.28 21.48 12.49
CA LEU A 129 2.86 22.03 11.26
C LEU A 129 1.81 22.31 10.18
N ASP A 130 0.84 21.41 10.00
CA ASP A 130 -0.14 21.48 8.92
C ASP A 130 -1.37 20.63 9.24
N LYS A 131 -2.42 21.27 9.74
CA LYS A 131 -3.69 20.62 10.13
C LYS A 131 -4.36 19.88 8.96
N LYS A 132 -4.28 20.44 7.75
CA LYS A 132 -4.87 19.79 6.57
C LYS A 132 -4.12 18.49 6.26
N ARG A 133 -2.80 18.54 6.34
CA ARG A 133 -1.97 17.38 6.07
C ARG A 133 -2.13 16.30 7.14
N ASP A 134 -2.33 16.67 8.41
CA ASP A 134 -2.69 15.75 9.48
C ASP A 134 -3.98 14.98 9.14
N LEU A 135 -5.04 15.68 8.72
CA LEU A 135 -6.31 15.03 8.34
C LEU A 135 -6.19 14.07 7.16
N GLU A 136 -5.31 14.35 6.20
CA GLU A 136 -5.02 13.43 5.09
C GLU A 136 -4.29 12.17 5.57
N VAL A 137 -3.36 12.30 6.53
CA VAL A 137 -2.69 11.18 7.18
C VAL A 137 -3.67 10.35 7.99
N VAL A 138 -4.48 11.00 8.82
CA VAL A 138 -5.53 10.37 9.64
C VAL A 138 -6.53 9.62 8.78
N SER A 139 -6.92 10.16 7.62
CA SER A 139 -7.81 9.49 6.69
C SER A 139 -7.27 8.14 6.26
N PHE A 140 -6.00 8.11 5.85
CA PHE A 140 -5.33 6.86 5.49
C PHE A 140 -5.27 5.87 6.66
N LEU A 141 -4.90 6.33 7.85
CA LEU A 141 -4.77 5.48 9.03
C LEU A 141 -6.13 4.93 9.52
N ASN A 142 -7.22 5.69 9.38
CA ASN A 142 -8.58 5.21 9.65
C ASN A 142 -8.95 4.04 8.76
N ASP A 143 -8.77 4.18 7.43
CA ASP A 143 -9.06 3.12 6.46
C ASP A 143 -8.15 1.91 6.66
N TYR A 144 -6.88 2.15 6.97
CA TYR A 144 -5.91 1.10 7.21
C TYR A 144 -6.23 0.31 8.48
N ASN A 145 -6.59 0.98 9.58
CA ASN A 145 -7.04 0.32 10.80
C ASN A 145 -8.34 -0.48 10.58
N ALA A 146 -9.29 0.07 9.82
CA ALA A 146 -10.50 -0.67 9.46
C ALA A 146 -10.18 -1.94 8.67
N SER A 147 -9.24 -1.87 7.73
CA SER A 147 -8.75 -3.03 6.99
C SER A 147 -8.09 -4.07 7.91
N ILE A 148 -7.24 -3.64 8.85
CA ILE A 148 -6.61 -4.54 9.84
C ILE A 148 -7.68 -5.26 10.67
N ARG A 149 -8.70 -4.55 11.17
CA ARG A 149 -9.80 -5.17 11.95
C ARG A 149 -10.56 -6.21 11.13
N ASN A 150 -10.85 -5.93 9.86
CA ASN A 150 -11.54 -6.86 8.97
C ASN A 150 -10.69 -8.11 8.68
N VAL A 151 -9.40 -7.95 8.44
CA VAL A 151 -8.45 -9.05 8.25
C VAL A 151 -8.32 -9.88 9.54
N ALA A 152 -8.19 -9.22 10.70
CA ALA A 152 -8.07 -9.89 11.99
C ALA A 152 -9.24 -10.83 12.28
N ARG A 153 -10.47 -10.45 11.91
CA ARG A 153 -11.66 -11.31 12.06
C ARG A 153 -11.58 -12.58 11.23
N LYS A 154 -10.98 -12.52 10.04
CA LYS A 154 -10.91 -13.66 9.10
C LYS A 154 -9.88 -14.71 9.52
N LEU A 155 -8.83 -14.32 10.27
CA LEU A 155 -7.84 -15.27 10.73
C LEU A 155 -8.37 -16.14 11.87
N ARG A 156 -7.99 -17.43 11.84
CA ARG A 156 -8.23 -18.35 12.98
C ARG A 156 -7.24 -18.08 14.13
N ARG A 157 -7.51 -18.62 15.29
CA ARG A 157 -6.52 -18.66 16.39
C ARG A 157 -5.26 -19.41 15.94
N GLY A 158 -4.09 -18.90 16.28
CA GLY A 158 -2.79 -19.38 15.80
C GLY A 158 -2.49 -19.03 14.34
N GLY A 159 -3.41 -18.36 13.63
CA GLY A 159 -3.17 -17.83 12.28
C GLY A 159 -2.19 -16.66 12.30
N ARG A 160 -1.47 -16.46 11.21
CA ARG A 160 -0.39 -15.46 11.11
C ARG A 160 -0.66 -14.39 10.08
N VAL A 161 -0.16 -13.20 10.33
CA VAL A 161 -0.08 -12.12 9.33
C VAL A 161 1.38 -11.76 9.09
N CYS A 162 1.71 -11.49 7.82
CA CYS A 162 2.99 -10.95 7.37
C CYS A 162 2.71 -9.69 6.55
N TYR A 163 2.86 -8.52 7.16
CA TYR A 163 2.60 -7.22 6.53
C TYR A 163 3.89 -6.53 6.16
N VAL A 164 4.09 -6.31 4.86
CA VAL A 164 5.24 -5.55 4.36
C VAL A 164 4.84 -4.08 4.27
N VAL A 165 5.44 -3.24 5.10
CA VAL A 165 5.12 -1.81 5.20
C VAL A 165 6.37 -0.94 5.07
N GLY A 166 6.16 0.33 4.79
CA GLY A 166 7.24 1.31 4.70
C GLY A 166 6.92 2.55 5.52
N ASN A 167 7.92 3.02 6.28
CA ASN A 167 7.82 4.24 7.07
C ASN A 167 8.02 5.46 6.17
N ARG A 168 6.95 6.19 5.94
CA ARG A 168 6.97 7.39 5.09
C ARG A 168 7.25 8.65 5.89
N THR A 169 7.74 9.67 5.21
CA THR A 169 7.97 10.99 5.78
C THR A 169 6.89 11.98 5.30
N VAL A 170 6.28 12.69 6.25
CA VAL A 170 5.28 13.74 6.01
C VAL A 170 5.77 15.02 6.67
N LYS A 171 5.94 16.12 5.91
CA LYS A 171 6.47 17.39 6.43
C LYS A 171 7.80 17.26 7.20
N GLY A 172 8.65 16.33 6.81
CA GLY A 172 9.93 16.07 7.49
C GLY A 172 9.83 15.12 8.70
N ILE A 173 8.63 14.71 9.10
CA ILE A 173 8.38 13.78 10.21
C ILE A 173 8.16 12.39 9.64
N GLN A 174 8.93 11.40 10.11
CA GLN A 174 8.76 10.00 9.72
C GLN A 174 7.65 9.38 10.56
N ILE A 175 6.67 8.77 9.88
CA ILE A 175 5.60 8.01 10.52
C ILE A 175 6.03 6.54 10.56
N SER A 176 6.07 5.98 11.75
CA SER A 176 6.45 4.58 12.00
C SER A 176 5.27 3.65 11.74
N LEU A 177 4.95 3.40 10.45
CA LEU A 177 3.82 2.58 10.05
C LEU A 177 3.98 1.11 10.49
N ASP A 178 5.20 0.63 10.66
CA ASP A 178 5.50 -0.69 11.21
C ASP A 178 5.02 -0.83 12.66
N TYR A 179 5.31 0.14 13.52
CA TYR A 179 4.83 0.16 14.90
C TYR A 179 3.31 0.31 14.98
N PHE A 180 2.74 1.21 14.17
CA PHE A 180 1.29 1.36 14.08
C PHE A 180 0.61 0.05 13.64
N THR A 181 1.17 -0.66 12.66
CA THR A 181 0.65 -1.94 12.19
C THR A 181 0.65 -2.98 13.32
N ALA A 182 1.76 -3.11 14.04
CA ALA A 182 1.86 -4.02 15.17
C ALA A 182 0.83 -3.68 16.26
N GLU A 183 0.76 -2.42 16.69
CA GLU A 183 -0.18 -1.94 17.71
C GLU A 183 -1.64 -2.21 17.31
N MET A 184 -2.04 -1.93 16.06
CA MET A 184 -3.40 -2.19 15.61
C MET A 184 -3.74 -3.67 15.59
N PHE A 185 -2.81 -4.56 15.25
CA PHE A 185 -3.02 -6.00 15.36
C PHE A 185 -3.08 -6.46 16.82
N GLU A 186 -2.25 -5.92 17.71
CA GLU A 186 -2.29 -6.24 19.15
C GLU A 186 -3.65 -5.89 19.76
N GLN A 187 -4.21 -4.72 19.43
CA GLN A 187 -5.56 -4.32 19.82
C GLN A 187 -6.66 -5.27 19.31
N ASN A 188 -6.36 -6.06 18.27
CA ASN A 188 -7.26 -7.08 17.73
C ASN A 188 -6.89 -8.51 18.12
N GLY A 189 -6.15 -8.70 19.24
CA GLY A 189 -5.87 -10.00 19.84
C GLY A 189 -4.71 -10.76 19.20
N PHE A 190 -3.76 -10.06 18.57
CA PHE A 190 -2.54 -10.67 18.05
C PHE A 190 -1.37 -10.43 19.00
N GLN A 191 -0.37 -11.29 18.87
CA GLN A 191 0.93 -11.14 19.49
C GLN A 191 1.97 -10.79 18.42
N HIS A 192 2.77 -9.75 18.68
CA HIS A 192 3.90 -9.43 17.83
C HIS A 192 4.99 -10.49 17.99
N GLU A 193 5.42 -11.11 16.90
CA GLU A 193 6.50 -12.09 16.88
C GLU A 193 7.86 -11.42 16.58
N ILE A 194 7.92 -10.74 15.44
CA ILE A 194 9.13 -10.07 14.97
C ILE A 194 8.81 -9.05 13.88
N THR A 195 9.62 -8.00 13.79
CA THR A 195 9.67 -7.11 12.62
C THR A 195 11.03 -7.27 11.94
N ILE A 196 11.03 -7.77 10.70
CA ILE A 196 12.25 -7.93 9.91
C ILE A 196 12.45 -6.66 9.07
N VAL A 197 13.64 -6.06 9.18
CA VAL A 197 14.00 -4.88 8.40
C VAL A 197 14.70 -5.32 7.11
N ARG A 198 14.11 -4.95 5.96
CA ARG A 198 14.65 -5.24 4.64
C ARG A 198 15.18 -3.97 3.98
N ALA A 199 16.44 -3.95 3.59
CA ALA A 199 16.98 -2.90 2.72
C ALA A 199 16.46 -3.07 1.28
N ILE A 200 16.22 -1.97 0.58
CA ILE A 200 15.82 -1.96 -0.85
C ILE A 200 17.08 -1.66 -1.67
N PRO A 201 17.85 -2.68 -2.12
CA PRO A 201 19.18 -2.47 -2.70
C PRO A 201 19.16 -1.82 -4.08
N ASN A 202 18.15 -2.09 -4.89
CA ASN A 202 18.07 -1.64 -6.30
C ASN A 202 16.89 -0.71 -6.54
N LYS A 203 16.84 0.39 -5.79
CA LYS A 203 15.76 1.35 -5.93
C LYS A 203 15.87 2.09 -7.28
N ARG A 204 14.91 1.87 -8.17
CA ARG A 204 14.83 2.58 -9.47
C ARG A 204 14.40 4.05 -9.32
N MET A 205 13.83 4.43 -8.17
CA MET A 205 13.48 5.83 -7.89
C MET A 205 14.70 6.61 -7.36
N PRO A 206 14.79 7.91 -7.64
CA PRO A 206 15.88 8.74 -7.12
C PRO A 206 15.98 8.61 -5.60
N SER A 207 17.20 8.54 -5.05
CA SER A 207 17.47 8.49 -3.61
C SER A 207 17.01 9.75 -2.87
N LYS A 208 16.84 10.86 -3.60
CA LYS A 208 16.32 12.14 -3.09
C LYS A 208 15.30 12.69 -4.05
N THR A 209 14.16 13.12 -3.53
CA THR A 209 13.10 13.81 -4.30
C THR A 209 12.82 15.18 -3.69
N SER A 210 12.33 16.11 -4.51
CA SER A 210 11.81 17.40 -4.03
C SER A 210 10.28 17.32 -4.00
N PRO A 211 9.65 17.04 -2.88
CA PRO A 211 8.19 16.90 -2.81
C PRO A 211 7.45 18.21 -3.06
N THR A 212 8.14 19.33 -2.91
CA THR A 212 7.55 20.68 -3.08
C THR A 212 7.94 21.35 -4.41
N ASN A 213 8.74 20.69 -5.26
CA ASN A 213 9.37 21.29 -6.45
C ASN A 213 10.25 22.54 -6.17
N GLU A 214 10.58 22.81 -4.91
CA GLU A 214 11.48 23.89 -4.54
C GLU A 214 12.93 23.52 -4.83
N LYS A 215 13.64 24.37 -5.57
CA LYS A 215 15.07 24.18 -5.86
C LYS A 215 15.86 24.07 -4.54
N GLY A 216 16.62 22.97 -4.38
CA GLY A 216 17.52 22.78 -3.23
C GLY A 216 16.91 21.98 -2.06
N LYS A 217 15.60 21.89 -1.91
CA LYS A 217 14.97 21.05 -0.87
C LYS A 217 14.81 19.61 -1.35
N LYS A 218 15.81 18.79 -1.09
CA LYS A 218 15.79 17.34 -1.38
C LYS A 218 15.54 16.56 -0.11
N VAL A 219 14.53 15.70 -0.10
CA VAL A 219 14.22 14.77 1.00
C VAL A 219 14.64 13.36 0.56
N SER A 220 15.28 12.62 1.45
CA SER A 220 15.62 11.22 1.21
C SER A 220 14.35 10.38 1.04
N THR A 221 14.35 9.51 0.06
CA THR A 221 13.25 8.57 -0.14
C THR A 221 13.44 7.35 0.73
N MET A 222 12.34 6.65 1.04
CA MET A 222 12.36 5.41 1.82
C MET A 222 13.34 4.39 1.23
N VAL A 223 14.25 3.89 2.05
CA VAL A 223 15.29 2.90 1.66
C VAL A 223 15.15 1.57 2.37
N LYS A 224 14.19 1.46 3.28
CA LYS A 224 13.90 0.26 4.07
C LYS A 224 12.42 -0.06 4.01
N GLU A 225 12.12 -1.34 4.07
CA GLU A 225 10.79 -1.88 4.31
C GLU A 225 10.83 -2.75 5.57
N TYR A 226 9.69 -2.92 6.17
CA TYR A 226 9.50 -3.61 7.43
C TYR A 226 8.50 -4.74 7.22
N ILE A 227 8.87 -5.96 7.56
CA ILE A 227 7.98 -7.12 7.51
C ILE A 227 7.51 -7.39 8.93
N VAL A 228 6.31 -6.95 9.24
CA VAL A 228 5.67 -7.13 10.56
C VAL A 228 5.00 -8.48 10.58
N ILE A 229 5.41 -9.37 11.49
CA ILE A 229 4.88 -10.72 11.64
C ILE A 229 4.16 -10.80 12.98
N MET A 230 2.87 -11.17 12.93
CA MET A 230 2.01 -11.29 14.10
C MET A 230 1.29 -12.63 14.10
N THR A 231 0.97 -13.18 15.27
CA THR A 231 0.19 -14.40 15.44
C THR A 231 -1.07 -14.12 16.26
N LYS A 232 -2.23 -14.59 15.81
CA LYS A 232 -3.51 -14.43 16.52
C LYS A 232 -3.57 -15.35 17.74
N ARG A 233 -3.86 -14.80 18.92
CA ARG A 233 -4.04 -15.53 20.17
C ARG A 233 -5.37 -16.26 20.27
#